data_2b0c15a3a885c9a7b33b5f47e544a6f9
#
_entry.id   2b0c15a3a885c9a7b33b5f47e544a6f9
#
_cell.length_a   1.000
_cell.length_b   1.000
_cell.length_c   1.000
_cell.angle_alpha   90.00
_cell.angle_beta   90.00
_cell.angle_gamma   90.00
#
_symmetry.space_group_name_H-M   'P 1'
#
loop_
_entity.id
_entity.type
_entity.pdbx_description
1 polymer ?
#
loop_
_entity_poly.entity_id
_entity_poly.type
_entity_poly.pdbx_seq_one_letter_code
_entity_poly.pdbx_strand_id
1 'polypeptide(L)'
;ISHKKTGKFIIASHENELANLNKIFLQGKSNGVDLRESTLEEVKKKEPELDIAGALFSPETGIIDVPEFITSLEGDIQHNHGIVSFNTNFLSAKRNGKAFSIKCFDEKEFEIKSSYLINSAGLGSENVSSSVSPLSEEFTHKIHYAKGHYFKYSGVNPFDALIYPLPSESSQGLH
;
A
#
# COMPACT_ATOMS: atom_id res chain seq x y z
N ILE A 1 -15.47 7.00 -8.22
CA ILE A 1 -14.78 5.93 -7.48
C ILE A 1 -15.36 5.87 -6.07
N SER A 2 -15.91 4.70 -5.73
CA SER A 2 -16.54 4.46 -4.43
C SER A 2 -15.49 4.50 -3.33
N HIS A 3 -15.70 5.35 -2.34
CA HIS A 3 -14.80 5.50 -1.21
C HIS A 3 -15.56 5.98 0.02
N LYS A 4 -14.99 5.74 1.19
CA LYS A 4 -15.56 6.19 2.46
C LYS A 4 -14.42 6.61 3.40
N LYS A 5 -14.49 7.82 3.95
CA LYS A 5 -13.59 8.28 5.00
C LYS A 5 -14.12 7.77 6.34
N THR A 6 -13.62 6.64 6.79
CA THR A 6 -14.08 5.95 8.01
C THR A 6 -13.37 6.45 9.26
N GLY A 7 -12.19 7.03 9.07
CA GLY A 7 -11.21 7.17 10.15
C GLY A 7 -10.60 5.82 10.53
N LYS A 8 -9.61 5.90 11.42
CA LYS A 8 -8.91 4.73 11.94
C LYS A 8 -8.55 4.96 13.41
N PHE A 9 -8.82 3.98 14.24
CA PHE A 9 -8.24 3.90 15.57
C PHE A 9 -6.97 3.06 15.54
N ILE A 10 -5.89 3.59 16.12
CA ILE A 10 -4.68 2.82 16.46
C ILE A 10 -4.81 2.57 17.96
N ILE A 11 -4.89 1.31 18.35
CA ILE A 11 -5.24 0.92 19.72
C ILE A 11 -4.08 0.25 20.45
N ALA A 12 -3.96 0.56 21.73
CA ALA A 12 -3.20 -0.21 22.71
C ALA A 12 -4.18 -1.12 23.46
N SER A 13 -4.05 -2.42 23.31
CA SER A 13 -4.91 -3.40 24.01
C SER A 13 -4.59 -3.48 25.50
N HIS A 14 -3.33 -3.23 25.88
CA HIS A 14 -2.87 -3.34 27.26
C HIS A 14 -2.06 -2.10 27.67
N GLU A 15 -2.00 -1.84 28.98
CA GLU A 15 -1.30 -0.67 29.55
C GLU A 15 0.20 -0.63 29.20
N ASN A 16 0.84 -1.77 29.09
CA ASN A 16 2.27 -1.85 28.70
C ASN A 16 2.54 -1.40 27.26
N GLU A 17 1.52 -1.26 26.44
CA GLU A 17 1.60 -0.79 25.04
C GLU A 17 1.47 0.74 24.92
N LEU A 18 1.01 1.44 25.95
CA LEU A 18 0.77 2.90 25.93
C LEU A 18 2.03 3.70 25.56
N ALA A 19 3.20 3.25 26.00
CA ALA A 19 4.46 3.90 25.65
C ALA A 19 4.74 3.84 24.15
N ASN A 20 4.38 2.72 23.47
CA ASN A 20 4.53 2.58 22.03
C ASN A 20 3.46 3.38 21.27
N LEU A 21 2.25 3.45 21.79
CA LEU A 21 1.19 4.29 21.24
C LEU A 21 1.63 5.77 21.22
N ASN A 22 2.22 6.26 22.33
CA ASN A 22 2.76 7.62 22.39
C ASN A 22 3.91 7.87 21.42
N LYS A 23 4.79 6.89 21.18
CA LYS A 23 5.84 7.03 20.14
C LYS A 23 5.22 7.24 18.76
N ILE A 24 4.17 6.48 18.40
CA ILE A 24 3.44 6.64 17.13
C ILE A 24 2.82 8.03 17.05
N PHE A 25 2.24 8.52 18.12
CA PHE A 25 1.67 9.86 18.18
C PHE A 25 2.71 10.95 17.88
N LEU A 26 3.85 10.89 18.57
CA LEU A 26 4.94 11.85 18.38
C LEU A 26 5.53 11.78 16.97
N GLN A 27 5.71 10.57 16.44
CA GLN A 27 6.19 10.37 15.07
C GLN A 27 5.18 10.89 14.05
N GLY A 28 3.88 10.62 14.25
CA GLY A 28 2.81 11.12 13.39
C GLY A 28 2.79 12.65 13.35
N LYS A 29 2.89 13.30 14.51
CA LYS A 29 3.01 14.77 14.59
C LYS A 29 4.23 15.30 13.86
N SER A 30 5.39 14.67 14.05
CA SER A 30 6.63 15.05 13.35
C SER A 30 6.49 14.95 11.82
N ASN A 31 5.70 14.00 11.34
CA ASN A 31 5.42 13.79 9.92
C ASN A 31 4.25 14.65 9.39
N GLY A 32 3.66 15.51 10.20
CA GLY A 32 2.52 16.36 9.83
C GLY A 32 1.19 15.60 9.67
N VAL A 33 1.08 14.40 10.26
CA VAL A 33 -0.16 13.61 10.24
C VAL A 33 -1.12 14.10 11.32
N ASP A 34 -2.39 14.30 10.96
CA ASP A 34 -3.45 14.58 11.94
C ASP A 34 -3.78 13.31 12.73
N LEU A 35 -3.07 13.13 13.84
CA LEU A 35 -3.39 12.12 14.86
C LEU A 35 -3.89 12.81 16.10
N ARG A 36 -4.96 12.25 16.69
CA ARG A 36 -5.62 12.78 17.89
C ARG A 36 -5.64 11.70 18.97
N GLU A 37 -5.28 12.07 20.16
CA GLU A 37 -5.52 11.22 21.33
C GLU A 37 -7.02 11.13 21.56
N SER A 38 -7.53 9.92 21.80
CA SER A 38 -8.94 9.67 22.10
C SER A 38 -9.08 9.15 23.52
N THR A 39 -10.02 9.69 24.26
CA THR A 39 -10.37 9.13 25.58
C THR A 39 -11.07 7.79 25.43
N LEU A 40 -10.96 6.92 26.44
CA LEU A 40 -11.63 5.62 26.43
C LEU A 40 -13.16 5.78 26.30
N GLU A 41 -13.71 6.84 26.87
CA GLU A 41 -15.15 7.14 26.77
C GLU A 41 -15.55 7.48 25.32
N GLU A 42 -14.77 8.31 24.61
CA GLU A 42 -15.01 8.63 23.21
C GLU A 42 -14.92 7.40 22.32
N VAL A 43 -13.92 6.54 22.57
CA VAL A 43 -13.78 5.29 21.83
C VAL A 43 -14.96 4.37 22.09
N LYS A 44 -15.32 4.15 23.36
CA LYS A 44 -16.44 3.28 23.76
C LYS A 44 -17.79 3.75 23.20
N LYS A 45 -17.97 5.06 23.05
CA LYS A 45 -19.18 5.63 22.42
C LYS A 45 -19.26 5.34 20.92
N LYS A 46 -18.12 5.32 20.21
CA LYS A 46 -18.08 5.04 18.77
C LYS A 46 -18.03 3.56 18.47
N GLU A 47 -17.27 2.82 19.24
CA GLU A 47 -16.93 1.40 19.03
C GLU A 47 -17.16 0.65 20.36
N PRO A 48 -18.42 0.34 20.72
CA PRO A 48 -18.77 -0.23 22.02
C PRO A 48 -18.11 -1.58 22.33
N GLU A 49 -17.76 -2.34 21.29
CA GLU A 49 -17.16 -3.66 21.43
C GLU A 49 -15.64 -3.64 21.75
N LEU A 50 -15.00 -2.46 21.66
CA LEU A 50 -13.57 -2.36 21.94
C LEU A 50 -13.30 -2.33 23.46
N ASP A 51 -12.40 -3.22 23.91
CA ASP A 51 -11.80 -3.23 25.25
C ASP A 51 -10.30 -2.97 25.11
N ILE A 52 -9.87 -1.75 25.50
CA ILE A 52 -8.54 -1.23 25.21
C ILE A 52 -8.00 -0.36 26.35
N ALA A 53 -6.69 -0.21 26.42
CA ALA A 53 -6.02 0.67 27.38
C ALA A 53 -5.83 2.11 26.84
N GLY A 54 -5.79 2.30 25.52
CA GLY A 54 -5.63 3.60 24.90
C GLY A 54 -5.81 3.59 23.40
N ALA A 55 -6.06 4.75 22.81
CA ALA A 55 -6.24 4.88 21.36
C ALA A 55 -5.78 6.24 20.82
N LEU A 56 -5.33 6.22 19.57
CA LEU A 56 -5.17 7.39 18.71
C LEU A 56 -6.20 7.30 17.59
N PHE A 57 -6.77 8.42 17.20
CA PHE A 57 -7.68 8.51 16.06
C PHE A 57 -7.02 9.24 14.90
N SER A 58 -7.05 8.62 13.71
CA SER A 58 -6.62 9.21 12.44
C SER A 58 -7.85 9.51 11.59
N PRO A 59 -8.34 10.76 11.53
CA PRO A 59 -9.58 11.10 10.84
C PRO A 59 -9.49 11.02 9.31
N GLU A 60 -8.29 11.18 8.77
CA GLU A 60 -8.07 11.24 7.31
C GLU A 60 -7.96 9.85 6.65
N THR A 61 -8.02 8.78 7.43
CA THR A 61 -7.99 7.41 6.91
C THR A 61 -9.35 7.03 6.33
N GLY A 62 -9.33 6.28 5.24
CA GLY A 62 -10.53 5.77 4.60
C GLY A 62 -10.30 4.49 3.83
N ILE A 63 -11.34 4.01 3.19
CA ILE A 63 -11.35 2.86 2.30
C ILE A 63 -11.77 3.30 0.90
N ILE A 64 -11.27 2.61 -0.12
CA ILE A 64 -11.57 2.86 -1.52
C ILE A 64 -11.86 1.52 -2.21
N ASP A 65 -12.76 1.52 -3.18
CA ASP A 65 -12.93 0.40 -4.09
C ASP A 65 -11.73 0.35 -5.06
N VAL A 66 -10.79 -0.55 -4.77
CA VAL A 66 -9.54 -0.67 -5.54
C VAL A 66 -9.79 -1.13 -6.98
N PRO A 67 -10.64 -2.13 -7.27
CA PRO A 67 -11.02 -2.47 -8.65
C PRO A 67 -11.56 -1.29 -9.45
N GLU A 68 -12.49 -0.53 -8.89
CA GLU A 68 -13.07 0.65 -9.55
C GLU A 68 -12.00 1.73 -9.78
N PHE A 69 -11.10 1.93 -8.81
CA PHE A 69 -9.99 2.86 -8.95
C PHE A 69 -9.04 2.47 -10.08
N ILE A 70 -8.66 1.19 -10.18
CA ILE A 70 -7.80 0.68 -11.26
C ILE A 70 -8.47 0.84 -12.61
N THR A 71 -9.76 0.52 -12.72
CA THR A 71 -10.54 0.70 -13.96
C THR A 71 -10.60 2.17 -14.37
N SER A 72 -10.75 3.09 -13.41
CA SER A 72 -10.71 4.53 -13.68
C SER A 72 -9.35 4.99 -14.22
N LEU A 73 -8.25 4.52 -13.63
CA LEU A 73 -6.90 4.83 -14.11
C LEU A 73 -6.64 4.27 -15.52
N GLU A 74 -7.14 3.07 -15.83
CA GLU A 74 -7.07 2.51 -17.17
C GLU A 74 -7.83 3.39 -18.17
N GLY A 75 -9.04 3.85 -17.81
CA GLY A 75 -9.80 4.79 -18.63
C GLY A 75 -9.06 6.10 -18.88
N ASP A 76 -8.39 6.65 -17.87
CA ASP A 76 -7.58 7.86 -17.99
C ASP A 76 -6.37 7.65 -18.93
N ILE A 77 -5.70 6.50 -18.86
CA ILE A 77 -4.61 6.14 -19.77
C ILE A 77 -5.12 6.14 -21.21
N GLN A 78 -6.23 5.44 -21.47
CA GLN A 78 -6.81 5.34 -22.82
C GLN A 78 -7.29 6.70 -23.34
N HIS A 79 -7.93 7.52 -22.49
CA HIS A 79 -8.38 8.87 -22.85
C HIS A 79 -7.20 9.77 -23.25
N ASN A 80 -6.04 9.58 -22.63
CA ASN A 80 -4.81 10.30 -22.95
C ASN A 80 -3.96 9.60 -24.03
N HIS A 81 -4.56 8.74 -24.84
CA HIS A 81 -3.91 8.01 -25.93
C HIS A 81 -2.77 7.06 -25.47
N GLY A 82 -2.77 6.68 -24.20
CA GLY A 82 -1.90 5.64 -23.68
C GLY A 82 -2.42 4.24 -24.04
N ILE A 83 -1.54 3.26 -23.94
CA ILE A 83 -1.87 1.86 -24.22
C ILE A 83 -1.64 1.03 -22.96
N VAL A 84 -2.64 0.24 -22.57
CA VAL A 84 -2.51 -0.82 -21.58
C VAL A 84 -2.46 -2.15 -22.33
N SER A 85 -1.34 -2.86 -22.23
CA SER A 85 -1.16 -4.14 -22.89
C SER A 85 -1.21 -5.26 -21.86
N PHE A 86 -2.30 -6.02 -21.86
CA PHE A 86 -2.46 -7.19 -21.01
C PHE A 86 -1.70 -8.40 -21.60
N ASN A 87 -1.38 -9.37 -20.76
CA ASN A 87 -0.68 -10.60 -21.14
C ASN A 87 0.68 -10.37 -21.81
N THR A 88 1.23 -9.17 -21.67
CA THR A 88 2.53 -8.80 -22.24
C THR A 88 3.61 -8.86 -21.17
N ASN A 89 4.58 -9.74 -21.36
CA ASN A 89 5.68 -9.92 -20.44
C ASN A 89 6.87 -9.04 -20.85
N PHE A 90 7.41 -8.30 -19.90
CA PHE A 90 8.71 -7.66 -20.05
C PHE A 90 9.81 -8.73 -20.00
N LEU A 91 10.71 -8.73 -20.98
CA LEU A 91 11.84 -9.65 -21.02
C LEU A 91 13.16 -8.97 -20.61
N SER A 92 13.47 -7.85 -21.23
CA SER A 92 14.69 -7.11 -20.94
C SER A 92 14.61 -5.68 -21.48
N ALA A 93 15.50 -4.82 -20.98
CA ALA A 93 15.69 -3.50 -21.59
C ALA A 93 17.17 -3.16 -21.69
N LYS A 94 17.52 -2.44 -22.76
CA LYS A 94 18.87 -1.92 -22.97
C LYS A 94 18.79 -0.42 -23.19
N ARG A 95 19.57 0.34 -22.41
CA ARG A 95 19.70 1.77 -22.61
C ARG A 95 20.67 2.06 -23.77
N ASN A 96 20.19 2.76 -24.79
CA ASN A 96 20.96 3.21 -25.94
C ASN A 96 20.91 4.74 -26.00
N GLY A 97 21.91 5.40 -25.43
CA GLY A 97 21.94 6.85 -25.31
C GLY A 97 20.80 7.38 -24.42
N LYS A 98 19.86 8.13 -25.02
CA LYS A 98 18.73 8.74 -24.32
C LYS A 98 17.45 7.89 -24.33
N ALA A 99 17.46 6.73 -24.97
CA ALA A 99 16.29 5.87 -25.11
C ALA A 99 16.56 4.46 -24.60
N PHE A 100 15.49 3.75 -24.25
CA PHE A 100 15.50 2.33 -23.94
C PHE A 100 14.96 1.55 -25.14
N SER A 101 15.62 0.45 -25.48
CA SER A 101 15.13 -0.62 -26.33
C SER A 101 14.61 -1.71 -25.41
N ILE A 102 13.32 -1.97 -25.43
CA ILE A 102 12.62 -2.83 -24.48
C ILE A 102 12.07 -4.02 -25.23
N LYS A 103 12.50 -5.22 -24.85
CA LYS A 103 11.99 -6.49 -25.40
C LYS A 103 10.83 -6.98 -24.56
N CYS A 104 9.74 -7.30 -25.24
CA CYS A 104 8.53 -7.83 -24.67
C CYS A 104 8.12 -9.12 -25.37
N PHE A 105 7.25 -9.89 -24.73
CA PHE A 105 6.67 -11.10 -25.27
C PHE A 105 5.15 -11.10 -25.07
N ASP A 106 4.42 -11.26 -26.18
CA ASP A 106 3.00 -11.50 -26.26
C ASP A 106 2.76 -12.40 -27.48
N GLU A 107 2.53 -13.71 -27.30
CA GLU A 107 2.54 -14.75 -28.34
C GLU A 107 3.87 -14.84 -29.12
N LYS A 108 4.52 -13.72 -29.38
CA LYS A 108 5.84 -13.58 -30.03
C LYS A 108 6.65 -12.46 -29.39
N GLU A 109 7.97 -12.52 -29.58
CA GLU A 109 8.83 -11.42 -29.14
C GLU A 109 8.67 -10.21 -30.05
N PHE A 110 8.66 -9.02 -29.42
CA PHE A 110 8.69 -7.73 -30.11
C PHE A 110 9.50 -6.72 -29.30
N GLU A 111 9.86 -5.62 -29.96
CA GLU A 111 10.65 -4.55 -29.35
C GLU A 111 9.92 -3.23 -29.45
N ILE A 112 9.97 -2.47 -28.35
CA ILE A 112 9.50 -1.09 -28.30
C ILE A 112 10.63 -0.16 -27.87
N LYS A 113 10.55 1.12 -28.25
CA LYS A 113 11.49 2.16 -27.83
C LYS A 113 10.78 3.17 -26.96
N SER A 114 11.44 3.58 -25.87
CA SER A 114 10.91 4.60 -24.96
C SER A 114 12.03 5.49 -24.43
N SER A 115 11.73 6.75 -24.17
CA SER A 115 12.65 7.67 -23.50
C SER A 115 12.76 7.39 -22.01
N TYR A 116 11.73 6.80 -21.40
CA TYR A 116 11.68 6.46 -19.98
C TYR A 116 11.20 5.02 -19.80
N LEU A 117 11.71 4.39 -18.76
CA LEU A 117 11.25 3.08 -18.28
C LEU A 117 10.97 3.19 -16.79
N ILE A 118 9.72 2.96 -16.40
CA ILE A 118 9.29 2.98 -14.99
C ILE A 118 8.99 1.55 -14.58
N ASN A 119 9.73 1.05 -13.58
CA ASN A 119 9.52 -0.26 -13.02
C ASN A 119 8.52 -0.19 -11.85
N SER A 120 7.30 -0.62 -12.10
CA SER A 120 6.23 -0.75 -11.09
C SER A 120 5.72 -2.18 -10.98
N ALA A 121 6.60 -3.18 -11.19
CA ALA A 121 6.25 -4.59 -11.30
C ALA A 121 5.97 -5.28 -9.96
N GLY A 122 5.79 -4.52 -8.85
CA GLY A 122 5.47 -5.08 -7.54
C GLY A 122 6.48 -6.15 -7.12
N LEU A 123 6.02 -7.35 -6.81
CA LEU A 123 6.89 -8.48 -6.40
C LEU A 123 7.87 -8.93 -7.50
N GLY A 124 7.63 -8.57 -8.76
CA GLY A 124 8.53 -8.85 -9.90
C GLY A 124 9.57 -7.77 -10.16
N SER A 125 9.60 -6.68 -9.39
CA SER A 125 10.44 -5.51 -9.69
C SER A 125 11.94 -5.78 -9.62
N GLU A 126 12.39 -6.72 -8.78
CA GLU A 126 13.79 -7.18 -8.74
C GLU A 126 14.18 -7.84 -10.07
N ASN A 127 13.34 -8.73 -10.60
CA ASN A 127 13.57 -9.40 -11.87
C ASN A 127 13.63 -8.39 -13.02
N VAL A 128 12.72 -7.42 -13.03
CA VAL A 128 12.73 -6.35 -14.04
C VAL A 128 14.02 -5.54 -13.95
N SER A 129 14.42 -5.08 -12.76
CA SER A 129 15.65 -4.31 -12.58
C SER A 129 16.89 -5.08 -13.04
N SER A 130 17.00 -6.36 -12.68
CA SER A 130 18.11 -7.23 -13.08
C SER A 130 18.19 -7.48 -14.58
N SER A 131 17.10 -7.25 -15.30
CA SER A 131 17.00 -7.43 -16.76
C SER A 131 17.20 -6.12 -17.55
N VAL A 132 17.58 -5.03 -16.88
CA VAL A 132 17.88 -3.72 -17.51
C VAL A 132 19.40 -3.54 -17.61
N SER A 133 19.92 -3.21 -18.81
CA SER A 133 21.35 -3.04 -19.05
C SER A 133 21.66 -1.68 -19.77
N PRO A 134 22.70 -0.97 -19.38
CA PRO A 134 23.45 -1.13 -18.14
C PRO A 134 22.68 -0.57 -16.94
N LEU A 135 22.63 -1.31 -15.85
CA LEU A 135 22.14 -0.84 -14.55
C LEU A 135 23.15 -1.24 -13.49
N SER A 136 23.57 -0.30 -12.64
CA SER A 136 24.47 -0.57 -11.53
C SER A 136 23.74 -1.42 -10.47
N GLU A 137 24.46 -2.34 -9.81
CA GLU A 137 23.92 -3.20 -8.76
C GLU A 137 23.29 -2.42 -7.60
N GLU A 138 23.79 -1.21 -7.33
CA GLU A 138 23.23 -0.32 -6.31
C GLU A 138 21.76 0.10 -6.56
N PHE A 139 21.28 0.00 -7.81
CA PHE A 139 19.90 0.27 -8.20
C PHE A 139 19.05 -0.99 -8.32
N THR A 140 19.61 -2.16 -8.02
CA THR A 140 18.89 -3.43 -7.99
C THR A 140 18.60 -3.80 -6.54
N HIS A 141 17.36 -3.59 -6.11
CA HIS A 141 16.95 -3.86 -4.73
C HIS A 141 16.43 -5.29 -4.62
N LYS A 142 16.93 -6.02 -3.61
CA LYS A 142 16.37 -7.31 -3.22
C LYS A 142 14.99 -7.14 -2.60
N ILE A 143 14.06 -7.99 -3.03
CA ILE A 143 12.73 -8.03 -2.44
C ILE A 143 12.68 -9.13 -1.36
N HIS A 144 12.24 -8.73 -0.17
CA HIS A 144 11.96 -9.63 0.93
C HIS A 144 10.44 -9.82 1.03
N TYR A 145 9.99 -11.07 0.91
CA TYR A 145 8.57 -11.38 0.91
C TYR A 145 8.04 -11.54 2.32
N ALA A 146 6.94 -10.86 2.62
CA ALA A 146 6.15 -11.09 3.82
C ALA A 146 4.73 -11.50 3.42
N LYS A 147 4.22 -12.60 3.99
CA LYS A 147 2.88 -13.10 3.69
C LYS A 147 1.93 -12.70 4.80
N GLY A 148 0.93 -11.89 4.46
CA GLY A 148 -0.21 -11.59 5.32
C GLY A 148 -1.32 -12.63 5.15
N HIS A 149 -2.07 -12.88 6.22
CA HIS A 149 -3.26 -13.72 6.22
C HIS A 149 -4.46 -12.87 6.60
N TYR A 150 -5.55 -13.02 5.86
CA TYR A 150 -6.79 -12.30 6.10
C TYR A 150 -7.92 -13.26 6.38
N PHE A 151 -8.80 -12.90 7.30
CA PHE A 151 -10.02 -13.60 7.59
C PHE A 151 -11.20 -12.74 7.18
N LYS A 152 -12.19 -13.36 6.54
CA LYS A 152 -13.45 -12.69 6.25
C LYS A 152 -14.42 -12.93 7.41
N TYR A 153 -14.87 -11.86 8.03
CA TYR A 153 -15.95 -11.92 8.98
C TYR A 153 -17.31 -12.04 8.24
N SER A 154 -18.14 -12.99 8.62
CA SER A 154 -19.42 -13.27 7.96
C SER A 154 -20.66 -12.80 8.73
N GLY A 155 -20.48 -12.00 9.78
CA GLY A 155 -21.54 -11.36 10.54
C GLY A 155 -21.80 -9.91 10.14
N VAL A 156 -22.64 -9.24 10.92
CA VAL A 156 -22.79 -7.79 10.84
C VAL A 156 -21.49 -7.17 11.40
N ASN A 157 -20.86 -6.32 10.61
CA ASN A 157 -19.64 -5.64 11.05
C ASN A 157 -19.92 -4.84 12.33
N PRO A 158 -19.24 -5.12 13.44
CA PRO A 158 -19.47 -4.40 14.71
C PRO A 158 -18.77 -3.05 14.76
N PHE A 159 -17.91 -2.71 13.78
CA PHE A 159 -17.09 -1.51 13.77
C PHE A 159 -17.45 -0.55 12.64
N ASP A 160 -17.48 0.73 12.92
CA ASP A 160 -17.68 1.80 11.94
C ASP A 160 -16.36 2.36 11.42
N ALA A 161 -15.32 2.42 12.25
CA ALA A 161 -13.98 2.82 11.89
C ALA A 161 -13.07 1.60 11.61
N LEU A 162 -11.90 1.85 11.02
CA LEU A 162 -10.84 0.85 10.93
C LEU A 162 -10.15 0.72 12.29
N ILE A 163 -9.91 -0.50 12.75
CA ILE A 163 -9.26 -0.79 14.03
C ILE A 163 -7.90 -1.44 13.79
N TYR A 164 -6.84 -0.78 14.24
CA TYR A 164 -5.46 -1.21 14.04
C TYR A 164 -4.75 -1.38 15.38
N PRO A 165 -4.50 -2.60 15.83
CA PRO A 165 -3.62 -2.82 16.98
C PRO A 165 -2.20 -2.35 16.66
N LEU A 166 -1.43 -2.08 17.70
CA LEU A 166 -0.02 -1.72 17.55
C LEU A 166 0.76 -2.85 16.87
N PRO A 167 1.68 -2.52 15.95
CA PRO A 167 2.55 -3.50 15.35
C PRO A 167 3.47 -4.12 16.43
N SER A 168 3.63 -5.44 16.39
CA SER A 168 4.60 -6.16 17.19
C SER A 168 5.91 -6.35 16.41
N GLU A 169 7.01 -6.69 17.10
CA GLU A 169 8.30 -6.98 16.45
C GLU A 169 8.21 -8.15 15.44
N SER A 170 7.25 -9.06 15.63
CA SER A 170 7.05 -10.24 14.79
C SER A 170 5.92 -10.12 13.77
N SER A 171 5.12 -9.06 13.82
CA SER A 171 3.99 -8.85 12.90
C SER A 171 3.73 -7.37 12.65
N GLN A 172 3.18 -7.06 11.48
CA GLN A 172 2.72 -5.70 11.18
C GLN A 172 1.35 -5.37 11.79
N GLY A 173 0.89 -6.18 12.74
CA GLY A 173 -0.42 -6.11 13.38
C GLY A 173 -1.48 -6.94 12.63
N LEU A 174 -2.58 -7.20 13.32
CA LEU A 174 -3.83 -7.70 12.72
C LEU A 174 -4.67 -6.50 12.32
N HIS A 175 -5.21 -6.53 11.12
CA HIS A 175 -6.07 -5.46 10.59
C HIS A 175 -7.51 -5.95 10.47
#